data_e312cf97cc7f48a416d1c16d5e0cfc11
#
_entry.id   e312cf97cc7f48a416d1c16d5e0cfc11
#
_cell.length_a   1.000
_cell.length_b   1.000
_cell.length_c   1.000
_cell.angle_alpha   90.00
_cell.angle_beta   90.00
_cell.angle_gamma   90.00
#
_symmetry.space_group_name_H-M   'P 1'
#
loop_
_entity.id
_entity.type
_entity.pdbx_description
1 polymer ?
#
loop_
_entity_poly.entity_id
_entity_poly.type
_entity_poly.pdbx_seq_one_letter_code
_entity_poly.pdbx_strand_id
1 'polypeptide(L)'
;REEPARLSTTGVADSAYSTIVGVESRDPALMKWKEGNKLVVNVFPVRPDLPRKFKIGYTIPISYHDGSLNLRNTYFQGPDYSKGHETLQINFVDATPDAPIVSDRLEKIEHGYQAEFKVQTPWSLQWNAPALSKDKFCFNGNCYEQSQYRQAFKAFKPKGIVLDLNELWTEKDLELIMAKISGIPFYVYENPNELIELGPGNLSKVLNYQGKWRFSIFPPALFENSQVKSSDYLVITKGHHQFPSMGDFDFGNQIWDKQNSLLEHPFFFFELGRTLHMNGVILEESGLAEAHFGSIDDLLGYLEEEKFPVNNVNSKHVGIPTNQMSIRKSSTKIEGDKAPDHLMRLFNYGLLMHQLRNFYFKRGAVKEEHIDLAKSAYVVSPFSSLVSLESINDYQRFEIHEPNKSNSLKNAGIFSSGSGSVPEPHEWALLALAAIALGLLLIKRWF
;
A
#
# COMPACT_ATOMS: atom_id res chain seq x y z
N ARG A 1 10.87 2.94 27.75
CA ARG A 1 9.41 2.72 27.79
C ARG A 1 8.93 2.70 26.35
N GLU A 2 8.16 1.68 25.96
CA GLU A 2 7.50 1.65 24.66
C GLU A 2 6.16 2.41 24.77
N GLU A 3 5.99 3.43 23.91
CA GLU A 3 4.74 4.19 23.81
C GLU A 3 4.02 3.76 22.53
N PRO A 4 2.86 3.08 22.62
CA PRO A 4 2.09 2.68 21.46
C PRO A 4 1.46 3.90 20.79
N ALA A 5 1.54 3.96 19.46
CA ALA A 5 0.85 4.99 18.70
C ALA A 5 -0.66 4.78 18.73
N ARG A 6 -1.42 5.88 18.71
CA ARG A 6 -2.89 5.87 18.63
C ARG A 6 -3.36 6.44 17.30
N LEU A 7 -4.44 5.90 16.77
CA LEU A 7 -5.04 6.37 15.54
C LEU A 7 -5.96 7.58 15.82
N SER A 8 -5.81 8.62 15.00
CA SER A 8 -6.66 9.80 15.04
C SER A 8 -6.94 10.30 13.61
N THR A 9 -7.76 11.33 13.48
CA THR A 9 -7.85 12.04 12.20
C THR A 9 -6.52 12.65 11.84
N THR A 10 -6.21 12.76 10.53
CA THR A 10 -4.94 13.34 10.08
C THR A 10 -4.75 14.77 10.61
N GLY A 11 -5.82 15.59 10.63
CA GLY A 11 -5.73 16.96 11.13
C GLY A 11 -5.40 17.05 12.61
N VAL A 12 -6.04 16.23 13.46
CA VAL A 12 -5.76 16.20 14.91
C VAL A 12 -4.36 15.67 15.19
N ALA A 13 -3.95 14.59 14.50
CA ALA A 13 -2.61 14.02 14.65
C ALA A 13 -1.51 14.98 14.22
N ASP A 14 -1.70 15.72 13.10
CA ASP A 14 -0.77 16.75 12.62
C ASP A 14 -0.68 17.93 13.60
N SER A 15 -1.82 18.40 14.12
CA SER A 15 -1.86 19.48 15.10
C SER A 15 -1.13 19.10 16.39
N ALA A 16 -1.39 17.89 16.91
CA ALA A 16 -0.71 17.37 18.10
C ALA A 16 0.80 17.27 17.88
N TYR A 17 1.24 16.66 16.77
CA TYR A 17 2.64 16.53 16.43
C TYR A 17 3.33 17.90 16.29
N SER A 18 2.74 18.81 15.52
CA SER A 18 3.32 20.15 15.26
C SER A 18 3.42 20.99 16.53
N THR A 19 2.42 20.91 17.41
CA THR A 19 2.43 21.66 18.68
C THR A 19 3.55 21.13 19.58
N ILE A 20 3.66 19.80 19.73
CA ILE A 20 4.66 19.20 20.61
C ILE A 20 6.09 19.41 20.09
N VAL A 21 6.30 19.27 18.78
CA VAL A 21 7.64 19.50 18.17
C VAL A 21 7.99 20.98 18.15
N GLY A 22 7.09 21.82 17.67
CA GLY A 22 7.40 23.24 17.40
C GLY A 22 7.39 24.13 18.64
N VAL A 23 6.54 23.80 19.64
CA VAL A 23 6.37 24.65 20.85
C VAL A 23 7.05 24.01 22.06
N GLU A 24 6.90 22.71 22.26
CA GLU A 24 7.33 22.05 23.49
C GLU A 24 8.68 21.30 23.33
N SER A 25 9.16 21.11 22.11
CA SER A 25 10.43 20.42 21.77
C SER A 25 10.57 19.05 22.41
N ARG A 26 9.44 18.29 22.49
CA ARG A 26 9.36 16.94 23.03
C ARG A 26 9.36 15.88 21.92
N ASP A 27 9.26 14.63 22.27
CA ASP A 27 9.59 13.44 21.50
C ASP A 27 8.40 12.72 20.81
N PRO A 28 7.56 13.33 19.98
CA PRO A 28 6.47 12.62 19.30
C PRO A 28 6.95 11.86 18.07
N ALA A 29 6.14 10.88 17.65
CA ALA A 29 6.24 10.26 16.33
C ALA A 29 4.88 10.32 15.61
N LEU A 30 4.92 10.46 14.29
CA LEU A 30 3.73 10.57 13.46
C LEU A 30 3.89 9.74 12.19
N MET A 31 2.93 8.85 11.93
CA MET A 31 2.83 8.09 10.69
C MET A 31 1.62 8.56 9.89
N LYS A 32 1.86 8.94 8.64
CA LYS A 32 0.84 9.40 7.68
C LYS A 32 0.83 8.57 6.42
N TRP A 33 -0.34 8.45 5.85
CA TRP A 33 -0.52 7.96 4.50
C TRP A 33 -0.17 9.05 3.47
N LYS A 34 0.44 8.65 2.38
CA LYS A 34 0.73 9.46 1.20
C LYS A 34 0.29 8.73 -0.06
N GLU A 35 0.02 9.48 -1.11
CA GLU A 35 -0.38 8.98 -2.43
C GLU A 35 0.53 7.86 -2.93
N GLY A 36 -0.04 6.91 -3.68
CA GLY A 36 0.66 5.74 -4.18
C GLY A 36 0.97 4.72 -3.08
N ASN A 37 0.10 4.63 -2.08
CA ASN A 37 0.20 3.66 -0.99
C ASN A 37 1.53 3.76 -0.20
N LYS A 38 2.02 4.98 -0.01
CA LYS A 38 3.24 5.28 0.75
C LYS A 38 2.90 5.64 2.20
N LEU A 39 3.77 5.24 3.12
CA LEU A 39 3.72 5.67 4.52
C LEU A 39 4.91 6.59 4.81
N VAL A 40 4.64 7.74 5.39
CA VAL A 40 5.67 8.67 5.88
C VAL A 40 5.67 8.64 7.39
N VAL A 41 6.84 8.40 7.98
CA VAL A 41 7.04 8.37 9.43
C VAL A 41 7.96 9.49 9.84
N ASN A 42 7.45 10.41 10.65
CA ASN A 42 8.21 11.50 11.24
C ASN A 42 8.53 11.13 12.69
N VAL A 43 9.79 11.12 13.04
CA VAL A 43 10.28 10.85 14.41
C VAL A 43 11.13 12.03 14.86
N PHE A 44 10.85 12.58 16.04
CA PHE A 44 11.55 13.72 16.61
C PHE A 44 11.83 13.52 18.10
N PRO A 45 12.96 14.05 18.61
CA PRO A 45 14.16 14.46 17.89
C PRO A 45 15.03 13.24 17.53
N VAL A 46 15.80 13.35 16.45
CA VAL A 46 16.88 12.40 16.14
C VAL A 46 18.19 13.12 16.37
N ARG A 47 19.00 12.64 17.32
CA ARG A 47 20.26 13.25 17.73
C ARG A 47 21.43 12.30 17.45
N PRO A 48 22.62 12.80 17.10
CA PRO A 48 23.79 11.96 16.86
C PRO A 48 24.22 11.14 18.09
N ASP A 49 24.01 11.67 19.29
CA ASP A 49 24.42 11.11 20.58
C ASP A 49 23.34 10.25 21.24
N LEU A 50 22.10 10.31 20.75
CA LEU A 50 20.97 9.59 21.32
C LEU A 50 20.15 8.88 20.24
N PRO A 51 20.45 7.61 19.94
CA PRO A 51 19.71 6.85 18.92
C PRO A 51 18.26 6.64 19.35
N ARG A 52 17.35 6.75 18.38
CA ARG A 52 15.93 6.45 18.57
C ARG A 52 15.60 5.07 18.02
N LYS A 53 14.92 4.28 18.85
CA LYS A 53 14.35 2.99 18.43
C LYS A 53 12.85 3.16 18.21
N PHE A 54 12.35 2.70 17.09
CA PHE A 54 10.91 2.63 16.82
C PHE A 54 10.57 1.33 16.12
N LYS A 55 9.34 0.86 16.30
CA LYS A 55 8.80 -0.34 15.68
C LYS A 55 7.61 0.03 14.81
N ILE A 56 7.64 -0.41 13.57
CA ILE A 56 6.53 -0.25 12.62
C ILE A 56 6.03 -1.64 12.24
N GLY A 57 4.73 -1.85 12.37
CA GLY A 57 4.04 -3.02 11.82
C GLY A 57 3.15 -2.60 10.65
N TYR A 58 3.19 -3.36 9.57
CA TYR A 58 2.29 -3.19 8.44
C TYR A 58 1.87 -4.54 7.89
N THR A 59 0.71 -4.57 7.23
CA THR A 59 0.18 -5.76 6.58
C THR A 59 0.16 -5.52 5.07
N ILE A 60 0.76 -6.41 4.31
CA ILE A 60 0.73 -6.39 2.84
C ILE A 60 0.25 -7.73 2.31
N PRO A 61 -0.53 -7.76 1.23
CA PRO A 61 -0.79 -8.99 0.50
C PRO A 61 0.47 -9.40 -0.27
N ILE A 62 0.80 -10.69 -0.26
CA ILE A 62 1.93 -11.24 -1.02
C ILE A 62 1.47 -11.42 -2.48
N SER A 63 2.28 -10.98 -3.44
CA SER A 63 1.94 -11.09 -4.86
C SER A 63 1.81 -12.54 -5.31
N TYR A 64 0.74 -12.84 -6.03
CA TYR A 64 0.49 -14.14 -6.65
C TYR A 64 0.70 -14.07 -8.17
N HIS A 65 1.38 -15.04 -8.72
CA HIS A 65 1.57 -15.20 -10.15
C HIS A 65 1.77 -16.67 -10.53
N ASP A 66 1.02 -17.15 -11.48
CA ASP A 66 1.12 -18.51 -12.04
C ASP A 66 1.28 -19.61 -10.98
N GLY A 67 0.40 -19.63 -9.98
CA GLY A 67 0.43 -20.63 -8.92
C GLY A 67 1.47 -20.39 -7.82
N SER A 68 2.23 -19.31 -7.90
CA SER A 68 3.30 -18.99 -6.94
C SER A 68 3.03 -17.67 -6.19
N LEU A 69 3.43 -17.64 -4.93
CA LEU A 69 3.53 -16.42 -4.12
C LEU A 69 4.95 -15.87 -4.22
N ASN A 70 5.07 -14.55 -4.32
CA ASN A 70 6.34 -13.86 -4.43
C ASN A 70 6.44 -12.74 -3.40
N LEU A 71 7.32 -12.90 -2.41
CA LEU A 71 7.66 -11.91 -1.40
C LEU A 71 8.95 -11.20 -1.79
N ARG A 72 8.93 -9.89 -1.79
CA ARG A 72 10.08 -9.04 -2.09
C ARG A 72 10.29 -8.03 -0.98
N ASN A 73 11.51 -7.45 -0.96
CA ASN A 73 11.82 -6.41 0.00
C ASN A 73 10.89 -5.20 -0.10
N THR A 74 10.55 -4.67 1.07
CA THR A 74 9.89 -3.38 1.17
C THR A 74 10.96 -2.29 1.25
N TYR A 75 10.81 -1.26 0.44
CA TYR A 75 11.77 -0.16 0.41
C TYR A 75 11.45 0.87 1.49
N PHE A 76 12.45 1.18 2.30
CA PHE A 76 12.42 2.30 3.22
C PHE A 76 13.26 3.43 2.66
N GLN A 77 12.71 4.64 2.62
CA GLN A 77 13.45 5.84 2.25
C GLN A 77 13.70 6.68 3.50
N GLY A 78 14.95 7.00 3.77
CA GLY A 78 15.38 7.85 4.88
C GLY A 78 16.46 8.85 4.44
N PRO A 79 16.96 9.71 5.35
CA PRO A 79 17.86 10.81 4.99
C PRO A 79 19.24 10.39 4.45
N ASP A 80 19.81 9.29 4.94
CA ASP A 80 21.12 8.76 4.48
C ASP A 80 21.19 7.24 4.69
N TYR A 81 21.09 6.49 3.60
CA TYR A 81 21.13 5.01 3.64
C TYR A 81 22.51 4.43 3.47
N SER A 82 23.47 5.22 3.03
CA SER A 82 24.75 4.70 2.57
C SER A 82 25.51 3.92 3.65
N LYS A 83 25.17 4.15 4.91
CA LYS A 83 25.77 3.52 6.11
C LYS A 83 24.82 2.58 6.86
N GLY A 84 23.60 2.41 6.35
CA GLY A 84 22.61 1.56 7.02
C GLY A 84 22.90 0.06 6.86
N HIS A 85 22.63 -0.71 7.91
CA HIS A 85 22.59 -2.17 7.87
C HIS A 85 21.17 -2.64 8.09
N GLU A 86 20.78 -3.69 7.38
CA GLU A 86 19.47 -4.32 7.49
C GLU A 86 19.68 -5.78 7.91
N THR A 87 19.00 -6.19 8.98
CA THR A 87 18.85 -7.60 9.36
C THR A 87 17.45 -8.03 8.99
N LEU A 88 17.33 -8.95 8.05
CA LEU A 88 16.08 -9.55 7.63
C LEU A 88 15.85 -10.86 8.35
N GLN A 89 14.66 -11.06 8.89
CA GLN A 89 14.18 -12.34 9.37
C GLN A 89 12.79 -12.61 8.83
N ILE A 90 12.62 -13.70 8.09
CA ILE A 90 11.36 -14.18 7.54
C ILE A 90 10.93 -15.40 8.33
N ASN A 91 9.81 -15.35 9.00
CA ASN A 91 9.25 -16.47 9.74
C ASN A 91 7.92 -16.91 9.12
N PHE A 92 7.76 -18.22 8.87
CA PHE A 92 6.51 -18.82 8.50
C PHE A 92 5.79 -19.29 9.76
N VAL A 93 4.53 -18.87 9.95
CA VAL A 93 3.78 -19.14 11.16
C VAL A 93 3.24 -20.58 11.18
N ASP A 94 2.72 -21.07 10.03
CA ASP A 94 2.06 -22.36 9.96
C ASP A 94 2.99 -23.48 9.48
N ALA A 95 3.61 -23.30 8.32
CA ALA A 95 4.56 -24.24 7.76
C ALA A 95 5.55 -23.56 6.83
N THR A 96 6.82 -23.96 6.89
CA THR A 96 7.82 -23.52 5.92
C THR A 96 7.49 -24.11 4.55
N PRO A 97 7.42 -23.29 3.48
CA PRO A 97 7.14 -23.79 2.14
C PRO A 97 8.15 -24.85 1.68
N ASP A 98 7.67 -25.84 0.94
CA ASP A 98 8.53 -26.84 0.30
C ASP A 98 9.28 -26.19 -0.88
N ALA A 99 10.59 -26.46 -0.97
CA ALA A 99 11.46 -26.07 -2.08
C ALA A 99 11.24 -24.64 -2.64
N PRO A 100 11.28 -23.59 -1.82
CA PRO A 100 11.11 -22.24 -2.31
C PRO A 100 12.32 -21.81 -3.14
N ILE A 101 12.08 -20.94 -4.13
CA ILE A 101 13.14 -20.25 -4.86
C ILE A 101 13.56 -19.04 -4.05
N VAL A 102 14.81 -19.03 -3.62
CA VAL A 102 15.36 -18.04 -2.70
C VAL A 102 16.48 -17.27 -3.41
N SER A 103 16.54 -15.97 -3.23
CA SER A 103 17.69 -15.21 -3.68
C SER A 103 18.95 -15.66 -2.91
N ASP A 104 20.13 -15.64 -3.55
CA ASP A 104 21.41 -16.17 -3.05
C ASP A 104 21.86 -15.60 -1.68
N ARG A 105 21.13 -14.64 -1.16
CA ARG A 105 21.48 -13.89 0.06
C ARG A 105 20.72 -14.32 1.31
N LEU A 106 19.72 -15.18 1.15
CA LEU A 106 18.88 -15.64 2.25
C LEU A 106 19.35 -17.00 2.72
N GLU A 107 19.72 -17.07 3.99
CA GLU A 107 20.11 -18.32 4.67
C GLU A 107 18.88 -18.96 5.30
N LYS A 108 18.73 -20.28 5.14
CA LYS A 108 17.62 -21.02 5.75
C LYS A 108 17.84 -21.19 7.25
N ILE A 109 16.80 -20.90 8.03
CA ILE A 109 16.70 -21.17 9.47
C ILE A 109 15.56 -22.16 9.74
N GLU A 110 15.35 -22.56 10.99
CA GLU A 110 14.37 -23.61 11.36
C GLU A 110 12.96 -23.34 10.83
N HIS A 111 12.46 -22.11 10.97
CA HIS A 111 11.10 -21.74 10.54
C HIS A 111 11.07 -20.62 9.50
N GLY A 112 12.12 -20.51 8.66
CA GLY A 112 12.14 -19.44 7.67
C GLY A 112 13.51 -19.16 7.08
N TYR A 113 13.81 -17.88 6.94
CA TYR A 113 15.05 -17.38 6.33
C TYR A 113 15.55 -16.14 7.06
N GLN A 114 16.87 -15.94 7.01
CA GLN A 114 17.52 -14.73 7.52
C GLN A 114 18.58 -14.21 6.57
N ALA A 115 18.90 -12.95 6.68
CA ALA A 115 20.03 -12.33 6.00
C ALA A 115 20.47 -11.06 6.72
N GLU A 116 21.76 -10.71 6.52
CA GLU A 116 22.30 -9.41 6.89
C GLU A 116 22.90 -8.75 5.65
N PHE A 117 22.51 -7.54 5.35
CA PHE A 117 23.00 -6.81 4.20
C PHE A 117 22.91 -5.28 4.37
N LYS A 118 23.47 -4.56 3.44
CA LYS A 118 23.28 -3.11 3.36
C LYS A 118 21.82 -2.81 3.02
N VAL A 119 21.29 -1.74 3.62
CA VAL A 119 19.94 -1.26 3.33
C VAL A 119 19.70 -1.15 1.81
N GLN A 120 18.50 -1.50 1.38
CA GLN A 120 18.05 -1.53 -0.02
C GLN A 120 18.69 -2.59 -0.92
N THR A 121 19.35 -3.57 -0.36
CA THR A 121 19.78 -4.70 -1.15
C THR A 121 18.57 -5.52 -1.60
N PRO A 122 18.35 -5.74 -2.90
CA PRO A 122 17.22 -6.51 -3.38
C PRO A 122 17.28 -7.97 -2.90
N TRP A 123 16.17 -8.48 -2.43
CA TRP A 123 15.97 -9.90 -2.13
C TRP A 123 14.57 -10.34 -2.55
N SER A 124 14.38 -11.62 -2.76
CA SER A 124 13.09 -12.22 -3.06
C SER A 124 13.00 -13.65 -2.55
N LEU A 125 11.78 -14.06 -2.25
CA LEU A 125 11.42 -15.42 -1.88
C LEU A 125 10.15 -15.78 -2.64
N GLN A 126 10.19 -16.89 -3.39
CA GLN A 126 9.06 -17.39 -4.16
C GLN A 126 8.78 -18.84 -3.79
N TRP A 127 7.51 -19.17 -3.63
CA TRP A 127 7.06 -20.55 -3.36
C TRP A 127 5.69 -20.83 -3.95
N ASN A 128 5.34 -22.09 -4.09
CA ASN A 128 4.02 -22.51 -4.56
C ASN A 128 2.95 -21.98 -3.60
N ALA A 129 1.91 -21.38 -4.16
CA ALA A 129 0.80 -20.87 -3.36
C ALA A 129 0.07 -22.02 -2.65
N PRO A 130 -0.07 -21.99 -1.33
CA PRO A 130 -0.88 -22.98 -0.62
C PRO A 130 -2.37 -22.78 -0.94
N ALA A 131 -3.18 -23.77 -0.63
CA ALA A 131 -4.63 -23.59 -0.64
C ALA A 131 -5.04 -22.48 0.34
N LEU A 132 -6.08 -21.72 -0.03
CA LEU A 132 -6.60 -20.68 0.85
C LEU A 132 -7.08 -21.28 2.18
N SER A 133 -6.68 -20.66 3.29
CA SER A 133 -7.15 -21.06 4.61
C SER A 133 -8.66 -20.88 4.72
N LYS A 134 -9.31 -21.81 5.43
CA LYS A 134 -10.73 -21.71 5.79
C LYS A 134 -10.95 -21.01 7.14
N ASP A 135 -9.88 -20.63 7.81
CA ASP A 135 -9.93 -19.97 9.09
C ASP A 135 -10.51 -18.56 8.98
N LYS A 136 -11.21 -18.14 10.03
CA LYS A 136 -11.89 -16.85 10.10
C LYS A 136 -11.33 -16.04 11.24
N PHE A 137 -11.24 -14.74 11.01
CA PHE A 137 -11.03 -13.77 12.07
C PHE A 137 -12.36 -13.12 12.42
N CYS A 138 -12.80 -13.24 13.67
CA CYS A 138 -14.07 -12.69 14.12
C CYS A 138 -13.86 -11.63 15.18
N PHE A 139 -14.43 -10.43 14.95
CA PHE A 139 -14.30 -9.28 15.83
C PHE A 139 -15.52 -8.37 15.74
N ASN A 140 -16.02 -7.89 16.89
CA ASN A 140 -17.19 -6.99 16.97
C ASN A 140 -18.40 -7.48 16.16
N GLY A 141 -18.76 -8.76 16.28
CA GLY A 141 -19.92 -9.34 15.59
C GLY A 141 -19.76 -9.55 14.08
N ASN A 142 -18.56 -9.38 13.54
CA ASN A 142 -18.22 -9.61 12.13
C ASN A 142 -17.12 -10.66 12.03
N CYS A 143 -17.22 -11.54 11.02
CA CYS A 143 -16.15 -12.47 10.67
C CYS A 143 -15.63 -12.18 9.27
N TYR A 144 -14.32 -12.32 9.12
CA TYR A 144 -13.58 -12.11 7.88
C TYR A 144 -12.93 -13.44 7.47
N GLU A 145 -13.13 -13.85 6.24
CA GLU A 145 -12.60 -15.10 5.69
C GLU A 145 -12.02 -14.90 4.30
N GLN A 146 -11.00 -15.68 3.97
CA GLN A 146 -10.44 -15.72 2.63
C GLN A 146 -11.38 -16.44 1.67
N SER A 147 -11.39 -16.01 0.43
CA SER A 147 -12.05 -16.69 -0.67
C SER A 147 -11.29 -16.48 -1.98
N GLN A 148 -11.50 -17.36 -2.95
CA GLN A 148 -10.90 -17.18 -4.26
C GLN A 148 -11.34 -15.87 -4.90
N TYR A 149 -10.41 -15.18 -5.49
CA TYR A 149 -10.69 -13.96 -6.26
C TYR A 149 -11.57 -14.29 -7.47
N ARG A 150 -12.55 -13.44 -7.70
CA ARG A 150 -13.37 -13.47 -8.92
C ARG A 150 -13.35 -12.10 -9.53
N GLN A 151 -12.77 -12.01 -10.72
CA GLN A 151 -12.72 -10.77 -11.47
C GLN A 151 -14.13 -10.29 -11.77
N ALA A 152 -14.42 -9.05 -11.39
CA ALA A 152 -15.61 -8.34 -11.84
C ALA A 152 -15.34 -7.60 -13.13
N PHE A 153 -16.38 -7.39 -13.94
CA PHE A 153 -16.26 -6.72 -15.22
C PHE A 153 -17.38 -5.66 -15.37
N LYS A 154 -17.02 -4.58 -16.05
CA LYS A 154 -17.99 -3.61 -16.61
C LYS A 154 -18.04 -3.78 -18.11
N ALA A 155 -19.24 -3.61 -18.72
CA ALA A 155 -19.36 -3.48 -20.16
C ALA A 155 -18.57 -2.24 -20.61
N PHE A 156 -17.69 -2.43 -21.60
CA PHE A 156 -16.79 -1.40 -22.08
C PHE A 156 -16.39 -1.63 -23.53
N LYS A 157 -16.60 -0.62 -24.36
CA LYS A 157 -16.13 -0.58 -25.74
C LYS A 157 -15.48 0.78 -25.97
N PRO A 158 -14.15 0.86 -26.04
CA PRO A 158 -13.46 2.13 -26.20
C PRO A 158 -13.77 2.78 -27.55
N LYS A 159 -13.97 4.09 -27.55
CA LYS A 159 -14.03 4.91 -28.76
C LYS A 159 -12.66 5.48 -29.15
N GLY A 160 -11.70 5.43 -28.26
CA GLY A 160 -10.33 5.84 -28.49
C GLY A 160 -9.36 5.19 -27.49
N ILE A 161 -8.14 4.96 -27.93
CA ILE A 161 -7.04 4.42 -27.12
C ILE A 161 -5.97 5.47 -27.01
N VAL A 162 -5.62 5.85 -25.79
CA VAL A 162 -4.50 6.75 -25.50
C VAL A 162 -3.29 5.92 -25.09
N LEU A 163 -2.20 6.04 -25.81
CA LEU A 163 -0.93 5.42 -25.47
C LEU A 163 -0.12 6.39 -24.60
N ASP A 164 0.05 6.02 -23.34
CA ASP A 164 0.90 6.74 -22.38
C ASP A 164 2.32 6.21 -22.49
N LEU A 165 3.12 6.90 -23.31
CA LEU A 165 4.45 6.45 -23.71
C LEU A 165 5.53 6.94 -22.75
N ASN A 166 6.48 6.07 -22.44
CA ASN A 166 7.68 6.33 -21.66
C ASN A 166 8.88 5.56 -22.21
N GLU A 167 10.04 5.62 -21.58
CA GLU A 167 11.28 4.96 -22.04
C GLU A 167 11.20 3.43 -22.18
N LEU A 168 10.17 2.80 -21.60
CA LEU A 168 9.99 1.34 -21.69
C LEU A 168 9.31 0.88 -22.98
N TRP A 169 8.77 1.81 -23.77
CA TRP A 169 8.14 1.51 -25.04
C TRP A 169 9.13 1.38 -26.17
N THR A 170 8.91 0.40 -27.04
CA THR A 170 9.63 0.23 -28.30
C THR A 170 8.69 0.40 -29.48
N GLU A 171 9.24 0.70 -30.65
CA GLU A 171 8.46 0.76 -31.90
C GLU A 171 7.73 -0.56 -32.16
N LYS A 172 8.40 -1.68 -31.91
CA LYS A 172 7.81 -3.02 -32.05
C LYS A 172 6.60 -3.24 -31.16
N ASP A 173 6.58 -2.70 -29.93
CA ASP A 173 5.43 -2.79 -29.04
C ASP A 173 4.22 -2.05 -29.62
N LEU A 174 4.46 -0.86 -30.16
CA LEU A 174 3.40 -0.05 -30.78
C LEU A 174 2.86 -0.69 -32.03
N GLU A 175 3.74 -1.14 -32.92
CA GLU A 175 3.34 -1.88 -34.12
C GLU A 175 2.49 -3.10 -33.78
N LEU A 176 2.89 -3.87 -32.76
CA LEU A 176 2.17 -5.04 -32.31
C LEU A 176 0.75 -4.69 -31.81
N ILE A 177 0.63 -3.68 -30.97
CA ILE A 177 -0.66 -3.24 -30.40
C ILE A 177 -1.56 -2.69 -31.48
N MET A 178 -1.04 -1.81 -32.34
CA MET A 178 -1.81 -1.22 -33.44
C MET A 178 -2.23 -2.25 -34.50
N ALA A 179 -1.42 -3.28 -34.76
CA ALA A 179 -1.79 -4.37 -35.66
C ALA A 179 -2.87 -5.29 -35.08
N LYS A 180 -2.86 -5.53 -33.79
CA LYS A 180 -3.83 -6.42 -33.11
C LYS A 180 -5.16 -5.74 -32.79
N ILE A 181 -5.16 -4.43 -32.54
CA ILE A 181 -6.37 -3.66 -32.26
C ILE A 181 -6.72 -2.82 -33.50
N SER A 182 -7.75 -3.22 -34.22
CA SER A 182 -8.22 -2.52 -35.42
C SER A 182 -9.53 -1.79 -35.18
N GLY A 183 -9.77 -0.73 -35.99
CA GLY A 183 -11.03 0.01 -35.98
C GLY A 183 -11.25 0.98 -34.80
N ILE A 184 -10.27 1.15 -33.94
CA ILE A 184 -10.29 2.13 -32.84
C ILE A 184 -9.11 3.10 -33.05
N PRO A 185 -9.32 4.43 -33.05
CA PRO A 185 -8.25 5.40 -33.22
C PRO A 185 -7.32 5.39 -32.01
N PHE A 186 -6.04 5.52 -32.28
CA PHE A 186 -4.99 5.65 -31.27
C PHE A 186 -4.58 7.11 -31.13
N TYR A 187 -4.37 7.53 -29.88
CA TYR A 187 -3.95 8.86 -29.52
C TYR A 187 -2.68 8.81 -28.67
N VAL A 188 -1.91 9.87 -28.74
CA VAL A 188 -0.80 10.21 -27.84
C VAL A 188 -0.95 11.65 -27.43
N TYR A 189 -0.15 12.12 -26.48
CA TYR A 189 -0.13 13.52 -26.08
C TYR A 189 1.30 14.07 -26.12
N GLU A 190 1.50 15.25 -26.66
CA GLU A 190 2.78 15.98 -26.65
C GLU A 190 2.82 17.03 -25.50
N ASN A 191 1.66 17.46 -25.05
CA ASN A 191 1.48 18.41 -23.96
C ASN A 191 0.24 18.02 -23.13
N PRO A 192 0.07 18.57 -21.93
CA PRO A 192 -1.02 18.21 -21.02
C PRO A 192 -2.44 18.56 -21.51
N ASN A 193 -2.57 19.25 -22.63
CA ASN A 193 -3.85 19.82 -23.07
C ASN A 193 -4.38 19.27 -24.40
N GLU A 194 -3.60 18.41 -25.09
CA GLU A 194 -3.94 18.01 -26.46
C GLU A 194 -3.66 16.53 -26.72
N LEU A 195 -4.68 15.83 -27.22
CA LEU A 195 -4.55 14.49 -27.78
C LEU A 195 -4.27 14.58 -29.27
N ILE A 196 -3.24 13.89 -29.73
CA ILE A 196 -2.83 13.81 -31.14
C ILE A 196 -3.13 12.41 -31.64
N GLU A 197 -3.88 12.30 -32.72
CA GLU A 197 -4.15 11.02 -33.35
C GLU A 197 -2.85 10.42 -33.92
N LEU A 198 -2.59 9.16 -33.55
CA LEU A 198 -1.40 8.42 -33.96
C LEU A 198 -1.67 7.71 -35.27
N GLY A 199 -0.82 7.97 -36.25
CA GLY A 199 -0.84 7.32 -37.56
C GLY A 199 0.55 6.94 -38.03
N PRO A 200 0.66 6.20 -39.14
CA PRO A 200 1.95 5.74 -39.67
C PRO A 200 2.96 6.88 -39.94
N GLY A 201 2.47 8.07 -40.21
CA GLY A 201 3.31 9.22 -40.54
C GLY A 201 3.96 9.93 -39.37
N ASN A 202 3.50 9.70 -38.11
CA ASN A 202 4.02 10.37 -36.92
C ASN A 202 4.55 9.43 -35.83
N LEU A 203 4.45 8.11 -36.02
CA LEU A 203 4.85 7.10 -35.03
C LEU A 203 6.30 7.27 -34.56
N SER A 204 7.25 7.27 -35.47
CA SER A 204 8.67 7.39 -35.11
C SER A 204 9.01 8.75 -34.47
N LYS A 205 8.34 9.83 -34.88
CA LYS A 205 8.53 11.16 -34.29
C LYS A 205 8.05 11.18 -32.83
N VAL A 206 6.91 10.59 -32.58
CA VAL A 206 6.30 10.51 -31.23
C VAL A 206 7.17 9.67 -30.31
N LEU A 207 7.64 8.52 -30.74
CA LEU A 207 8.56 7.68 -29.95
C LEU A 207 9.87 8.39 -29.61
N ASN A 208 10.45 9.09 -30.57
CA ASN A 208 11.69 9.84 -30.36
C ASN A 208 11.53 10.98 -29.35
N TYR A 209 10.34 11.52 -29.22
CA TYR A 209 10.03 12.57 -28.27
C TYR A 209 9.67 11.99 -26.88
N GLN A 210 8.69 11.10 -26.81
CA GLN A 210 8.15 10.58 -25.55
C GLN A 210 8.98 9.44 -24.96
N GLY A 211 9.71 8.67 -25.76
CA GLY A 211 10.64 7.66 -25.27
C GLY A 211 11.83 8.20 -24.46
N LYS A 212 11.97 9.52 -24.36
CA LYS A 212 12.94 10.18 -23.46
C LYS A 212 12.40 10.37 -22.05
N TRP A 213 11.11 10.22 -21.84
CA TRP A 213 10.53 10.35 -20.54
C TRP A 213 10.76 9.09 -19.72
N ARG A 214 11.33 9.27 -18.55
CA ARG A 214 11.67 8.14 -17.65
C ARG A 214 10.47 7.56 -16.93
N PHE A 215 9.34 8.23 -16.93
CA PHE A 215 8.13 7.82 -16.21
C PHE A 215 6.88 8.29 -16.96
N SER A 216 5.76 7.65 -16.65
CA SER A 216 4.46 8.12 -17.14
C SER A 216 4.12 9.49 -16.55
N ILE A 217 3.67 10.39 -17.42
CA ILE A 217 3.19 11.72 -17.02
C ILE A 217 1.75 11.94 -17.49
N PHE A 218 1.01 10.87 -17.77
CA PHE A 218 -0.33 10.95 -18.29
C PHE A 218 -1.20 11.91 -17.46
N PRO A 219 -1.59 13.08 -18.01
CA PRO A 219 -2.41 14.04 -17.31
C PRO A 219 -3.88 13.76 -17.55
N PRO A 220 -4.67 13.44 -16.51
CA PRO A 220 -6.11 13.23 -16.64
C PRO A 220 -6.87 14.40 -17.26
N ALA A 221 -6.33 15.61 -17.16
CA ALA A 221 -6.87 16.84 -17.75
C ALA A 221 -7.05 16.80 -19.28
N LEU A 222 -6.35 15.90 -19.98
CA LEU A 222 -6.53 15.70 -21.43
C LEU A 222 -7.96 15.42 -21.83
N PHE A 223 -8.73 14.80 -20.95
CA PHE A 223 -10.14 14.47 -21.25
C PHE A 223 -11.11 15.62 -21.00
N GLU A 224 -10.72 16.67 -20.28
CA GLU A 224 -11.61 17.80 -19.99
C GLU A 224 -11.94 18.64 -21.23
N ASN A 225 -11.01 18.72 -22.17
CA ASN A 225 -11.16 19.49 -23.41
C ASN A 225 -11.66 18.67 -24.59
N SER A 226 -11.86 17.35 -24.41
CA SER A 226 -12.33 16.50 -25.49
C SER A 226 -13.86 16.54 -25.58
N GLN A 227 -14.40 16.46 -26.80
CA GLN A 227 -15.85 16.30 -27.03
C GLN A 227 -16.35 14.89 -26.64
N VAL A 228 -15.45 13.97 -26.33
CA VAL A 228 -15.71 12.57 -25.99
C VAL A 228 -15.59 12.42 -24.47
N LYS A 229 -16.51 11.66 -23.89
CA LYS A 229 -16.47 11.40 -22.44
C LYS A 229 -15.21 10.61 -22.08
N SER A 230 -14.59 10.94 -20.95
CA SER A 230 -13.42 10.22 -20.44
C SER A 230 -13.65 8.71 -20.34
N SER A 231 -14.84 8.30 -19.93
CA SER A 231 -15.25 6.88 -19.84
C SER A 231 -15.32 6.14 -21.18
N ASP A 232 -15.17 6.82 -22.30
CA ASP A 232 -15.10 6.21 -23.63
C ASP A 232 -13.63 5.92 -24.06
N TYR A 233 -12.66 6.32 -23.26
CA TYR A 233 -11.24 6.11 -23.54
C TYR A 233 -10.61 4.99 -22.70
N LEU A 234 -9.71 4.26 -23.38
CA LEU A 234 -8.78 3.34 -22.76
C LEU A 234 -7.37 3.95 -22.81
N VAL A 235 -6.75 4.12 -21.67
CA VAL A 235 -5.33 4.48 -21.58
C VAL A 235 -4.52 3.20 -21.43
N ILE A 236 -3.52 3.01 -22.27
CA ILE A 236 -2.59 1.88 -22.19
C ILE A 236 -1.21 2.43 -21.88
N THR A 237 -0.57 1.89 -20.84
CA THR A 237 0.79 2.26 -20.44
C THR A 237 1.66 1.04 -20.18
N LYS A 238 2.98 1.24 -20.12
CA LYS A 238 3.92 0.35 -19.45
C LYS A 238 4.30 0.99 -18.11
N GLY A 239 3.98 0.31 -17.02
CA GLY A 239 4.20 0.85 -15.70
C GLY A 239 5.66 1.13 -15.37
N HIS A 240 5.91 2.21 -14.69
CA HIS A 240 7.22 2.61 -14.22
C HIS A 240 7.20 2.79 -12.70
N HIS A 241 8.29 2.42 -12.03
CA HIS A 241 8.42 2.51 -10.58
C HIS A 241 8.52 3.94 -10.04
N GLN A 242 8.81 4.92 -10.89
CA GLN A 242 8.86 6.33 -10.56
C GLN A 242 7.63 7.04 -11.13
N PHE A 243 6.99 7.80 -10.29
CA PHE A 243 5.88 8.67 -10.66
C PHE A 243 5.89 9.88 -9.73
N PRO A 244 5.77 11.10 -10.24
CA PRO A 244 5.61 12.28 -9.40
C PRO A 244 4.31 12.19 -8.61
N SER A 245 4.26 12.79 -7.42
CA SER A 245 3.01 12.86 -6.67
C SER A 245 2.01 13.76 -7.41
N MET A 246 0.72 13.56 -7.15
CA MET A 246 -0.31 14.43 -7.73
C MET A 246 -0.10 15.90 -7.35
N GLY A 247 0.49 16.16 -6.18
CA GLY A 247 0.84 17.53 -5.75
C GLY A 247 2.06 18.12 -6.45
N ASP A 248 2.90 17.30 -7.09
CA ASP A 248 4.06 17.77 -7.86
C ASP A 248 3.66 18.27 -9.26
N PHE A 249 2.48 17.88 -9.73
CA PHE A 249 1.87 18.48 -10.90
C PHE A 249 1.22 19.80 -10.49
N ASP A 250 1.98 20.87 -10.54
CA ASP A 250 1.45 22.24 -10.37
C ASP A 250 0.69 22.68 -11.63
N PHE A 251 -0.33 21.93 -11.95
CA PHE A 251 -1.27 22.30 -13.03
C PHE A 251 -2.20 23.45 -12.59
N GLY A 252 -1.86 24.12 -11.50
CA GLY A 252 -2.64 25.18 -10.88
C GLY A 252 -3.96 24.64 -10.29
N ASN A 253 -4.48 25.30 -9.28
CA ASN A 253 -5.74 24.96 -8.60
C ASN A 253 -6.95 24.81 -9.55
N GLN A 254 -6.86 25.26 -10.80
CA GLN A 254 -7.94 25.18 -11.80
C GLN A 254 -8.21 23.78 -12.31
N ILE A 255 -7.21 22.88 -12.35
CA ILE A 255 -7.42 21.48 -12.84
C ILE A 255 -8.21 20.68 -11.83
N TRP A 256 -7.96 20.88 -10.55
CA TRP A 256 -8.64 20.14 -9.49
C TRP A 256 -10.10 20.56 -9.32
N ASP A 257 -10.47 21.78 -9.67
CA ASP A 257 -11.86 22.24 -9.62
C ASP A 257 -12.72 21.66 -10.77
N LYS A 258 -12.09 21.26 -11.90
CA LYS A 258 -12.76 20.70 -13.07
C LYS A 258 -12.94 19.16 -13.03
N GLN A 259 -12.29 18.47 -12.11
CA GLN A 259 -12.26 16.99 -12.04
C GLN A 259 -13.58 16.32 -11.70
N ASN A 260 -14.63 17.08 -11.35
CA ASN A 260 -15.93 16.50 -11.04
C ASN A 260 -16.47 15.63 -12.19
N SER A 261 -16.22 16.02 -13.45
CA SER A 261 -16.66 15.24 -14.60
C SER A 261 -15.90 13.92 -14.75
N LEU A 262 -14.61 13.89 -14.42
CA LEU A 262 -13.81 12.66 -14.43
C LEU A 262 -14.23 11.70 -13.33
N LEU A 263 -14.56 12.20 -12.13
CA LEU A 263 -15.06 11.37 -11.04
C LEU A 263 -16.46 10.77 -11.35
N GLU A 264 -17.29 11.48 -12.13
CA GLU A 264 -18.55 10.95 -12.59
C GLU A 264 -18.38 9.93 -13.72
N HIS A 265 -17.35 10.08 -14.55
CA HIS A 265 -17.06 9.28 -15.71
C HIS A 265 -15.58 8.86 -15.76
N PRO A 266 -15.11 8.01 -14.82
CA PRO A 266 -13.71 7.58 -14.77
C PRO A 266 -13.33 6.91 -16.10
N PHE A 267 -12.12 7.23 -16.59
CA PHE A 267 -11.59 6.55 -17.77
C PHE A 267 -11.06 5.15 -17.40
N PHE A 268 -10.78 4.34 -18.42
CA PHE A 268 -10.23 3.01 -18.23
C PHE A 268 -8.70 3.05 -18.43
N PHE A 269 -7.97 2.44 -17.53
CA PHE A 269 -6.51 2.48 -17.52
C PHE A 269 -5.94 1.05 -17.44
N PHE A 270 -5.20 0.64 -18.45
CA PHE A 270 -4.60 -0.68 -18.50
C PHE A 270 -3.08 -0.60 -18.54
N GLU A 271 -2.45 -1.22 -17.57
CA GLU A 271 -1.01 -1.30 -17.45
C GLU A 271 -0.49 -2.64 -17.96
N LEU A 272 0.34 -2.61 -19.00
CA LEU A 272 1.01 -3.79 -19.51
C LEU A 272 2.10 -4.23 -18.53
N GLY A 273 1.79 -5.26 -17.72
CA GLY A 273 2.67 -5.73 -16.67
C GLY A 273 2.01 -6.76 -15.76
N ARG A 274 2.68 -7.05 -14.66
CA ARG A 274 2.23 -8.04 -13.67
C ARG A 274 1.57 -7.45 -12.43
N THR A 275 1.56 -6.13 -12.32
CA THR A 275 0.98 -5.38 -11.19
C THR A 275 0.78 -3.94 -11.62
N LEU A 276 -0.11 -3.22 -10.94
CA LEU A 276 -0.17 -1.76 -11.09
C LEU A 276 1.06 -1.13 -10.40
N HIS A 277 1.71 -0.23 -11.12
CA HIS A 277 2.71 0.65 -10.54
C HIS A 277 2.05 1.90 -9.95
N MET A 278 2.88 2.79 -9.39
CA MET A 278 2.41 3.93 -8.60
C MET A 278 1.38 4.80 -9.33
N ASN A 279 1.56 5.05 -10.64
CA ASN A 279 0.63 5.84 -11.44
C ASN A 279 -0.77 5.20 -11.46
N GLY A 280 -0.86 3.92 -11.85
CA GLY A 280 -2.14 3.19 -11.88
C GLY A 280 -2.81 3.13 -10.52
N VAL A 281 -2.03 2.91 -9.45
CA VAL A 281 -2.52 2.92 -8.07
C VAL A 281 -3.10 4.28 -7.69
N ILE A 282 -2.41 5.38 -7.97
CA ILE A 282 -2.89 6.74 -7.66
C ILE A 282 -4.18 7.06 -8.43
N LEU A 283 -4.22 6.73 -9.72
CA LEU A 283 -5.40 6.97 -10.56
C LEU A 283 -6.61 6.16 -10.07
N GLU A 284 -6.40 4.94 -9.61
CA GLU A 284 -7.46 4.12 -9.03
C GLU A 284 -7.91 4.65 -7.66
N GLU A 285 -6.99 4.92 -6.75
CA GLU A 285 -7.26 5.43 -5.40
C GLU A 285 -8.00 6.77 -5.43
N SER A 286 -7.66 7.63 -6.39
CA SER A 286 -8.32 8.94 -6.58
C SER A 286 -9.68 8.85 -7.25
N GLY A 287 -10.06 7.70 -7.80
CA GLY A 287 -11.31 7.50 -8.52
C GLY A 287 -11.33 8.09 -9.94
N LEU A 288 -10.19 8.58 -10.43
CA LEU A 288 -10.08 9.13 -11.79
C LEU A 288 -10.12 8.05 -12.87
N ALA A 289 -9.65 6.84 -12.53
CA ALA A 289 -9.67 5.71 -13.46
C ALA A 289 -10.18 4.42 -12.81
N GLU A 290 -10.74 3.56 -13.68
CA GLU A 290 -10.84 2.12 -13.41
C GLU A 290 -9.55 1.49 -13.92
N ALA A 291 -8.63 1.14 -13.02
CA ALA A 291 -7.31 0.66 -13.39
C ALA A 291 -7.19 -0.86 -13.29
N HIS A 292 -6.50 -1.45 -14.26
CA HIS A 292 -6.17 -2.88 -14.27
C HIS A 292 -4.81 -3.11 -14.92
N PHE A 293 -4.28 -4.32 -14.78
CA PHE A 293 -3.00 -4.73 -15.37
C PHE A 293 -3.08 -6.13 -15.97
N GLY A 294 -2.18 -6.44 -16.88
CA GLY A 294 -2.11 -7.75 -17.51
C GLY A 294 -1.19 -7.77 -18.72
N SER A 295 -1.22 -8.88 -19.45
CA SER A 295 -0.55 -9.02 -20.75
C SER A 295 -1.34 -8.34 -21.87
N ILE A 296 -0.70 -8.20 -23.04
CA ILE A 296 -1.41 -7.73 -24.24
C ILE A 296 -2.53 -8.70 -24.65
N ASP A 297 -2.34 -10.00 -24.45
CA ASP A 297 -3.35 -11.00 -24.80
C ASP A 297 -4.57 -10.93 -23.86
N ASP A 298 -4.34 -10.65 -22.57
CA ASP A 298 -5.45 -10.38 -21.63
C ASP A 298 -6.26 -9.15 -22.08
N LEU A 299 -5.56 -8.06 -22.43
CA LEU A 299 -6.22 -6.84 -22.93
C LEU A 299 -7.06 -7.11 -24.17
N LEU A 300 -6.51 -7.84 -25.14
CA LEU A 300 -7.20 -8.19 -26.37
C LEU A 300 -8.47 -8.99 -26.09
N GLY A 301 -8.37 -9.99 -25.19
CA GLY A 301 -9.53 -10.77 -24.76
C GLY A 301 -10.63 -9.90 -24.14
N TYR A 302 -10.26 -8.91 -23.32
CA TYR A 302 -11.24 -7.98 -22.75
C TYR A 302 -11.89 -7.08 -23.81
N LEU A 303 -11.14 -6.61 -24.79
CA LEU A 303 -11.66 -5.80 -25.89
C LEU A 303 -12.59 -6.59 -26.81
N GLU A 304 -12.24 -7.85 -27.14
CA GLU A 304 -13.08 -8.76 -27.93
C GLU A 304 -14.41 -9.05 -27.24
N GLU A 305 -14.40 -9.20 -25.92
CA GLU A 305 -15.60 -9.45 -25.12
C GLU A 305 -16.34 -8.15 -24.74
N GLU A 306 -15.93 -6.98 -25.23
CA GLU A 306 -16.49 -5.65 -24.91
C GLU A 306 -16.65 -5.44 -23.40
N LYS A 307 -15.69 -5.84 -22.60
CA LYS A 307 -15.67 -5.71 -21.14
C LYS A 307 -14.33 -5.21 -20.62
N PHE A 308 -14.33 -4.63 -19.42
CA PHE A 308 -13.11 -4.23 -18.74
C PHE A 308 -13.11 -4.75 -17.29
N PRO A 309 -12.01 -5.30 -16.81
CA PRO A 309 -11.90 -5.76 -15.45
C PRO A 309 -11.89 -4.59 -14.46
N VAL A 310 -12.68 -4.71 -13.40
CA VAL A 310 -12.79 -3.70 -12.35
C VAL A 310 -12.67 -4.33 -10.98
N ASN A 311 -12.28 -3.55 -9.99
CA ASN A 311 -12.21 -4.03 -8.62
C ASN A 311 -13.61 -4.32 -8.05
N ASN A 312 -13.75 -5.50 -7.47
CA ASN A 312 -14.98 -5.89 -6.77
C ASN A 312 -14.85 -5.57 -5.29
N VAL A 313 -15.32 -4.39 -4.91
CA VAL A 313 -15.29 -3.93 -3.52
C VAL A 313 -16.68 -3.47 -3.10
N ASN A 314 -17.18 -4.02 -2.01
CA ASN A 314 -18.43 -3.61 -1.37
C ASN A 314 -18.41 -3.92 0.14
N SER A 315 -19.49 -3.59 0.85
CA SER A 315 -19.57 -3.77 2.31
C SER A 315 -19.42 -5.21 2.82
N LYS A 316 -19.49 -6.23 1.93
CA LYS A 316 -19.37 -7.66 2.27
C LYS A 316 -18.21 -8.35 1.57
N HIS A 317 -17.58 -7.68 0.61
CA HIS A 317 -16.56 -8.29 -0.23
C HIS A 317 -15.49 -7.27 -0.62
N VAL A 318 -14.23 -7.63 -0.49
CA VAL A 318 -13.07 -6.86 -0.97
C VAL A 318 -12.17 -7.79 -1.76
N GLY A 319 -12.02 -7.52 -3.05
CA GLY A 319 -11.08 -8.22 -3.93
C GLY A 319 -9.68 -7.63 -3.80
N ILE A 320 -8.66 -8.49 -3.83
CA ILE A 320 -7.25 -8.12 -3.84
C ILE A 320 -6.60 -8.80 -5.07
N PRO A 321 -6.64 -8.13 -6.24
CA PRO A 321 -6.20 -8.74 -7.50
C PRO A 321 -4.74 -9.22 -7.48
N THR A 322 -3.85 -8.46 -6.85
CA THR A 322 -2.42 -8.75 -6.80
C THR A 322 -2.05 -10.09 -6.18
N ASN A 323 -2.89 -10.62 -5.30
CA ASN A 323 -2.68 -11.94 -4.71
C ASN A 323 -3.78 -12.95 -5.04
N GLN A 324 -4.65 -12.64 -6.02
CA GLN A 324 -5.74 -13.49 -6.48
C GLN A 324 -6.65 -13.99 -5.34
N MET A 325 -6.84 -13.13 -4.34
CA MET A 325 -7.64 -13.41 -3.15
C MET A 325 -8.74 -12.38 -2.99
N SER A 326 -9.82 -12.80 -2.38
CA SER A 326 -10.86 -11.91 -1.86
C SER A 326 -11.07 -12.15 -0.39
N ILE A 327 -11.50 -11.12 0.32
CA ILE A 327 -11.92 -11.23 1.72
C ILE A 327 -13.42 -10.99 1.78
N ARG A 328 -14.13 -11.94 2.38
CA ARG A 328 -15.57 -11.82 2.63
C ARG A 328 -15.82 -11.49 4.09
N LYS A 329 -16.77 -10.58 4.31
CA LYS A 329 -17.28 -10.20 5.62
C LYS A 329 -18.67 -10.76 5.82
N SER A 330 -18.89 -11.41 6.95
CA SER A 330 -20.21 -11.92 7.37
C SER A 330 -20.49 -11.48 8.81
N SER A 331 -21.78 -11.28 9.14
CA SER A 331 -22.19 -11.05 10.52
C SER A 331 -22.39 -12.38 11.23
N THR A 332 -21.90 -12.51 12.46
CA THR A 332 -22.07 -13.72 13.28
C THR A 332 -22.13 -13.35 14.74
N LYS A 333 -22.74 -14.25 15.52
CA LYS A 333 -22.72 -14.18 16.99
C LYS A 333 -21.58 -14.98 17.62
N ILE A 334 -20.79 -15.68 16.77
CA ILE A 334 -19.72 -16.55 17.25
C ILE A 334 -18.45 -15.72 17.39
N GLU A 335 -17.91 -15.64 18.58
CA GLU A 335 -16.57 -15.14 18.85
C GLU A 335 -15.60 -16.32 18.80
N GLY A 336 -14.56 -16.20 18.02
CA GLY A 336 -13.54 -17.22 17.95
C GLY A 336 -12.54 -16.89 16.84
N ASP A 337 -11.28 -16.65 17.20
CA ASP A 337 -10.24 -16.22 16.30
C ASP A 337 -9.32 -17.40 15.99
N LYS A 338 -9.42 -17.95 14.78
CA LYS A 338 -8.43 -18.90 14.27
C LYS A 338 -7.49 -18.28 13.25
N ALA A 339 -7.91 -17.19 12.58
CA ALA A 339 -7.09 -16.45 11.65
C ALA A 339 -6.55 -15.15 12.29
N PRO A 340 -5.43 -14.58 11.80
CA PRO A 340 -4.91 -13.29 12.27
C PRO A 340 -5.81 -12.12 11.84
N ASP A 341 -5.71 -11.00 12.54
CA ASP A 341 -6.47 -9.76 12.30
C ASP A 341 -6.16 -9.09 10.96
N HIS A 342 -5.14 -9.56 10.23
CA HIS A 342 -4.76 -9.09 8.90
C HIS A 342 -5.93 -9.09 7.91
N LEU A 343 -6.83 -10.09 7.99
CA LEU A 343 -8.01 -10.15 7.14
C LEU A 343 -8.94 -8.96 7.36
N MET A 344 -9.18 -8.60 8.61
CA MET A 344 -9.99 -7.42 8.97
C MET A 344 -9.34 -6.13 8.49
N ARG A 345 -8.03 -5.98 8.69
CA ARG A 345 -7.28 -4.78 8.30
C ARG A 345 -7.28 -4.57 6.79
N LEU A 346 -6.97 -5.60 6.02
CA LEU A 346 -6.98 -5.56 4.56
C LEU A 346 -8.39 -5.30 4.01
N PHE A 347 -9.41 -5.95 4.59
CA PHE A 347 -10.80 -5.70 4.21
C PHE A 347 -11.20 -4.23 4.44
N ASN A 348 -10.96 -3.72 5.65
CA ASN A 348 -11.38 -2.36 6.00
C ASN A 348 -10.55 -1.31 5.25
N TYR A 349 -9.26 -1.55 4.98
CA TYR A 349 -8.45 -0.68 4.13
C TYR A 349 -9.00 -0.62 2.70
N GLY A 350 -9.24 -1.77 2.07
CA GLY A 350 -9.77 -1.81 0.70
C GLY A 350 -11.16 -1.19 0.59
N LEU A 351 -12.04 -1.44 1.55
CA LEU A 351 -13.37 -0.82 1.61
C LEU A 351 -13.28 0.69 1.81
N LEU A 352 -12.43 1.15 2.74
CA LEU A 352 -12.23 2.57 3.01
C LEU A 352 -11.70 3.30 1.78
N MET A 353 -10.64 2.80 1.16
CA MET A 353 -10.07 3.42 -0.04
C MET A 353 -11.08 3.49 -1.18
N HIS A 354 -11.88 2.43 -1.38
CA HIS A 354 -12.95 2.45 -2.37
C HIS A 354 -14.03 3.50 -2.06
N GLN A 355 -14.45 3.66 -0.80
CA GLN A 355 -15.43 4.67 -0.40
C GLN A 355 -14.88 6.09 -0.52
N LEU A 356 -13.59 6.26 -0.29
CA LEU A 356 -12.92 7.57 -0.34
C LEU A 356 -12.63 8.07 -1.76
N ARG A 357 -12.75 7.25 -2.81
CA ARG A 357 -12.54 7.64 -4.22
C ARG A 357 -13.28 8.95 -4.56
N ASN A 358 -14.55 9.04 -4.21
CA ASN A 358 -15.38 10.23 -4.48
C ASN A 358 -15.04 11.46 -3.64
N PHE A 359 -14.25 11.30 -2.59
CA PHE A 359 -13.87 12.34 -1.63
C PHE A 359 -12.38 12.66 -1.66
N TYR A 360 -11.61 11.97 -2.49
CA TYR A 360 -10.15 12.09 -2.54
C TYR A 360 -9.69 13.54 -2.68
N PHE A 361 -10.32 14.30 -3.55
CA PHE A 361 -10.05 15.73 -3.78
C PHE A 361 -10.88 16.68 -2.90
N LYS A 362 -11.91 16.17 -2.23
CA LYS A 362 -12.82 16.95 -1.37
C LYS A 362 -12.67 16.57 0.09
N ARG A 363 -11.48 16.82 0.65
CA ARG A 363 -11.12 16.39 2.01
C ARG A 363 -12.10 16.82 3.11
N GLY A 364 -12.84 17.93 2.93
CA GLY A 364 -13.84 18.40 3.89
C GLY A 364 -15.17 17.63 3.89
N ALA A 365 -15.40 16.73 2.94
CA ALA A 365 -16.65 15.96 2.80
C ALA A 365 -16.57 14.56 3.42
N VAL A 366 -15.48 14.23 4.12
CA VAL A 366 -15.30 12.92 4.78
C VAL A 366 -16.24 12.81 5.94
N LYS A 367 -17.06 11.74 5.92
CA LYS A 367 -18.03 11.48 6.96
C LYS A 367 -17.36 10.79 8.15
N GLU A 368 -17.95 10.95 9.34
CA GLU A 368 -17.48 10.31 10.56
C GLU A 368 -17.42 8.78 10.45
N GLU A 369 -18.34 8.17 9.70
CA GLU A 369 -18.35 6.72 9.43
C GLU A 369 -17.04 6.19 8.80
N HIS A 370 -16.36 6.99 7.93
CA HIS A 370 -15.08 6.61 7.33
C HIS A 370 -13.95 6.65 8.38
N ILE A 371 -14.00 7.63 9.26
CA ILE A 371 -13.03 7.77 10.36
C ILE A 371 -13.20 6.62 11.35
N ASP A 372 -14.43 6.27 11.67
CA ASP A 372 -14.74 5.15 12.56
C ASP A 372 -14.34 3.80 11.97
N LEU A 373 -14.51 3.63 10.64
CA LEU A 373 -14.05 2.45 9.94
C LEU A 373 -12.51 2.32 10.03
N ALA A 374 -11.78 3.42 9.80
CA ALA A 374 -10.33 3.44 9.95
C ALA A 374 -9.89 3.14 11.39
N LYS A 375 -10.54 3.78 12.39
CA LYS A 375 -10.25 3.56 13.81
C LYS A 375 -10.52 2.13 14.25
N SER A 376 -11.63 1.53 13.82
CA SER A 376 -12.02 0.18 14.22
C SER A 376 -11.03 -0.90 13.77
N ALA A 377 -10.33 -0.67 12.67
CA ALA A 377 -9.35 -1.59 12.10
C ALA A 377 -7.90 -1.13 12.27
N TYR A 378 -7.64 0.01 12.93
CA TYR A 378 -6.29 0.57 13.04
C TYR A 378 -5.60 0.79 11.70
N VAL A 379 -6.31 1.37 10.76
CA VAL A 379 -5.85 1.59 9.40
C VAL A 379 -5.45 3.05 9.19
N VAL A 380 -4.22 3.28 8.77
CA VAL A 380 -3.76 4.59 8.29
C VAL A 380 -4.30 4.80 6.88
N SER A 381 -4.85 5.99 6.62
CA SER A 381 -5.51 6.36 5.36
C SER A 381 -5.29 7.84 5.06
N PRO A 382 -5.76 8.37 3.92
CA PRO A 382 -5.71 9.81 3.65
C PRO A 382 -6.27 10.70 4.77
N PHE A 383 -7.16 10.16 5.61
CA PHE A 383 -7.88 10.91 6.66
C PHE A 383 -7.56 10.46 8.08
N SER A 384 -6.76 9.41 8.24
CA SER A 384 -6.37 8.87 9.54
C SER A 384 -4.86 8.68 9.62
N SER A 385 -4.29 9.01 10.76
CA SER A 385 -2.86 8.95 11.03
C SER A 385 -2.59 8.32 12.40
N LEU A 386 -1.44 7.67 12.55
CA LEU A 386 -0.96 7.18 13.83
C LEU A 386 -0.03 8.20 14.45
N VAL A 387 -0.28 8.57 15.69
CA VAL A 387 0.57 9.47 16.47
C VAL A 387 0.97 8.81 17.78
N SER A 388 2.24 8.87 18.12
CA SER A 388 2.78 8.45 19.41
C SER A 388 3.18 9.68 20.20
N LEU A 389 2.60 9.85 21.39
CA LEU A 389 2.82 10.95 22.31
C LEU A 389 3.40 10.40 23.62
N GLU A 390 4.20 11.20 24.32
CA GLU A 390 4.94 10.74 25.50
C GLU A 390 4.07 10.49 26.73
N SER A 391 2.95 11.20 26.85
CA SER A 391 2.12 11.11 28.04
C SER A 391 0.64 10.89 27.75
N ILE A 392 -0.07 10.26 28.68
CA ILE A 392 -1.53 10.10 28.63
C ILE A 392 -2.23 11.48 28.63
N ASN A 393 -1.65 12.47 29.32
CA ASN A 393 -2.21 13.81 29.37
C ASN A 393 -2.17 14.49 27.98
N ASP A 394 -1.14 14.23 27.18
CA ASP A 394 -1.06 14.74 25.81
C ASP A 394 -2.17 14.14 24.95
N TYR A 395 -2.40 12.84 25.03
CA TYR A 395 -3.51 12.20 24.33
C TYR A 395 -4.88 12.77 24.74
N GLN A 396 -5.08 13.03 26.04
CA GLN A 396 -6.33 13.65 26.55
C GLN A 396 -6.47 15.09 26.05
N ARG A 397 -5.39 15.88 26.09
CA ARG A 397 -5.37 17.29 25.63
C ARG A 397 -5.77 17.43 24.16
N PHE A 398 -5.35 16.49 23.31
CA PHE A 398 -5.67 16.49 21.89
C PHE A 398 -6.89 15.61 21.55
N GLU A 399 -7.63 15.13 22.55
CA GLU A 399 -8.82 14.27 22.38
C GLU A 399 -8.54 12.99 21.54
N ILE A 400 -7.33 12.44 21.67
CA ILE A 400 -6.92 11.22 20.99
C ILE A 400 -7.17 10.03 21.91
N HIS A 401 -8.27 9.34 21.67
CA HIS A 401 -8.71 8.22 22.52
C HIS A 401 -7.96 6.92 22.22
N GLU A 402 -7.83 6.07 23.25
CA GLU A 402 -7.46 4.68 23.03
C GLU A 402 -8.58 3.99 22.25
N PRO A 403 -8.23 3.09 21.32
CA PRO A 403 -9.25 2.23 20.73
C PRO A 403 -9.87 1.36 21.82
N ASN A 404 -11.12 1.00 21.65
CA ASN A 404 -11.77 0.03 22.52
C ASN A 404 -10.90 -1.23 22.58
N LYS A 405 -10.29 -1.46 23.73
CA LYS A 405 -9.47 -2.63 24.02
C LYS A 405 -10.36 -3.85 24.05
N SER A 406 -10.63 -4.45 22.91
CA SER A 406 -11.01 -5.85 22.96
C SER A 406 -9.73 -6.66 23.20
N ASN A 407 -9.82 -7.67 24.07
CA ASN A 407 -8.69 -8.55 24.38
C ASN A 407 -8.14 -9.29 23.16
N SER A 408 -8.91 -9.39 22.07
CA SER A 408 -8.53 -10.02 20.81
C SER A 408 -7.41 -9.28 20.05
N LEU A 409 -7.36 -7.94 20.07
CA LEU A 409 -6.24 -7.19 19.46
C LEU A 409 -4.92 -7.37 20.21
N LYS A 410 -4.94 -7.70 21.49
CA LYS A 410 -3.75 -8.06 22.25
C LYS A 410 -3.18 -9.41 21.87
N ASN A 411 -4.05 -10.35 21.48
CA ASN A 411 -3.66 -11.70 21.06
C ASN A 411 -3.29 -11.78 19.57
N ALA A 412 -3.61 -10.77 18.79
CA ALA A 412 -3.36 -10.72 17.35
C ALA A 412 -1.92 -10.34 16.97
N GLY A 413 -0.93 -10.80 17.69
CA GLY A 413 0.47 -10.87 17.25
C GLY A 413 1.23 -9.57 16.95
N ILE A 414 0.55 -8.43 16.77
CA ILE A 414 1.23 -7.14 16.49
C ILE A 414 1.84 -6.53 17.74
N PHE A 415 1.25 -6.84 18.92
CA PHE A 415 1.77 -6.46 20.23
C PHE A 415 2.15 -7.66 21.10
N SER A 416 1.90 -8.90 20.64
CA SER A 416 2.50 -10.04 21.29
C SER A 416 3.98 -10.03 20.93
N SER A 417 4.78 -9.77 21.89
CA SER A 417 6.21 -10.06 21.94
C SER A 417 6.45 -11.58 21.75
N GLY A 418 6.09 -12.07 20.59
CA GLY A 418 6.35 -13.43 20.12
C GLY A 418 7.65 -13.52 19.34
N SER A 419 8.62 -12.73 19.71
CA SER A 419 10.03 -12.95 19.45
C SER A 419 10.72 -12.41 20.68
N GLY A 420 11.46 -13.27 21.36
CA GLY A 420 12.17 -12.92 22.56
C GLY A 420 12.78 -11.52 22.42
N SER A 421 12.34 -10.62 23.27
CA SER A 421 13.15 -9.43 23.53
C SER A 421 14.52 -9.97 23.89
N VAL A 422 15.49 -9.79 22.97
CA VAL A 422 16.89 -9.95 23.39
C VAL A 422 17.03 -8.95 24.52
N PRO A 423 17.27 -9.40 25.78
CA PRO A 423 17.38 -8.50 26.90
C PRO A 423 18.42 -7.45 26.54
N GLU A 424 18.10 -6.18 26.75
CA GLU A 424 19.06 -5.12 26.46
C GLU A 424 20.32 -5.33 27.30
N PRO A 425 21.51 -4.93 26.84
CA PRO A 425 22.77 -5.17 27.59
C PRO A 425 22.74 -4.74 29.07
N HIS A 426 21.92 -3.72 29.39
CA HIS A 426 21.75 -3.28 30.79
C HIS A 426 20.84 -4.23 31.61
N GLU A 427 19.89 -4.96 30.97
CA GLU A 427 19.09 -5.98 31.67
C GLU A 427 19.94 -7.19 32.04
N TRP A 428 20.87 -7.60 31.17
CA TRP A 428 21.88 -8.60 31.50
C TRP A 428 22.78 -8.14 32.61
N ALA A 429 23.18 -6.86 32.63
CA ALA A 429 23.97 -6.28 33.72
C ALA A 429 23.20 -6.28 35.05
N LEU A 430 21.89 -5.98 35.03
CA LEU A 430 21.04 -6.04 36.21
C LEU A 430 20.83 -7.48 36.70
N LEU A 431 20.66 -8.45 35.82
CA LEU A 431 20.58 -9.87 36.18
C LEU A 431 21.91 -10.38 36.79
N ALA A 432 23.05 -9.97 36.20
CA ALA A 432 24.36 -10.30 36.76
C ALA A 432 24.57 -9.69 38.14
N LEU A 433 24.21 -8.42 38.34
CA LEU A 433 24.27 -7.76 39.65
C LEU A 433 23.37 -8.43 40.68
N ALA A 434 22.14 -8.81 40.27
CA ALA A 434 21.21 -9.54 41.14
C ALA A 434 21.77 -10.91 41.54
N ALA A 435 22.37 -11.63 40.60
CA ALA A 435 23.00 -12.93 40.87
C ALA A 435 24.21 -12.80 41.81
N ILE A 436 25.07 -11.77 41.64
CA ILE A 436 26.18 -11.46 42.51
C ILE A 436 25.68 -11.10 43.93
N ALA A 437 24.66 -10.25 44.04
CA ALA A 437 24.07 -9.87 45.31
C ALA A 437 23.47 -11.09 46.05
N LEU A 438 22.79 -11.97 45.35
CA LEU A 438 22.24 -13.22 45.89
C LEU A 438 23.37 -14.16 46.37
N GLY A 439 24.44 -14.29 45.58
CA GLY A 439 25.62 -15.06 45.92
C GLY A 439 26.29 -14.55 47.20
N LEU A 440 26.47 -13.23 47.34
CA LEU A 440 27.03 -12.61 48.56
C LEU A 440 26.12 -12.79 49.79
N LEU A 441 24.79 -12.75 49.62
CA LEU A 441 23.83 -13.02 50.71
C LEU A 441 23.88 -14.49 51.15
N LEU A 442 24.06 -15.42 50.23
CA LEU A 442 24.17 -16.83 50.53
C LEU A 442 25.48 -17.14 51.25
N ILE A 443 26.61 -16.53 50.84
CA ILE A 443 27.92 -16.65 51.51
C ILE A 443 27.83 -16.09 52.92
N LYS A 444 27.21 -14.92 53.13
CA LYS A 444 27.01 -14.30 54.44
C LYS A 444 26.14 -15.11 55.41
N ARG A 445 25.37 -16.07 54.92
CA ARG A 445 24.50 -16.97 55.70
C ARG A 445 25.24 -18.26 56.13
N TRP A 446 26.42 -18.50 55.56
CA TRP A 446 27.23 -19.69 55.84
C TRP A 446 28.48 -19.37 56.67
N PHE A 447 28.74 -18.12 56.96
CA PHE A 447 29.74 -17.63 57.93
C PHE A 447 28.97 -16.83 59.04
#